data_463cb6adc9028682dea7a7c01386d6b6
#
_entry.id   463cb6adc9028682dea7a7c01386d6b6
#
_cell.length_a   1.000
_cell.length_b   1.000
_cell.length_c   1.000
_cell.angle_alpha   90.00
_cell.angle_beta   90.00
_cell.angle_gamma   90.00
#
_symmetry.space_group_name_H-M   'P 1'
#
loop_
_entity.id
_entity.type
_entity.pdbx_description
1 polymer ?
#
loop_
_entity_poly.entity_id
_entity_poly.type
_entity_poly.pdbx_seq_one_letter_code
_entity_poly.pdbx_strand_id
1 'polypeptide(L)'
;MKVMIDTNVIISALLSPHGQAAKAFYKALQPPFEPLVCSYIIDEVQRKFAEKLAAHASKLCRFEDILPLFRLVPMPAETVEGEMFIRDIKDMPILRSALAAGSDYLLTGDKDFLEADIKKPQIVSVAQFLAI
;
A
#
# COMPACT_ATOMS: atom_id res chain seq x y z
N MET A 1 -8.15 -7.22 10.75
CA MET A 1 -6.69 -7.02 10.63
C MET A 1 -6.42 -5.88 9.65
N LYS A 2 -5.62 -4.94 10.06
CA LYS A 2 -5.31 -3.74 9.28
C LYS A 2 -4.20 -4.01 8.27
N VAL A 3 -4.44 -3.68 7.01
CA VAL A 3 -3.48 -3.89 5.92
C VAL A 3 -3.21 -2.57 5.20
N MET A 4 -1.98 -2.07 5.32
CA MET A 4 -1.52 -0.95 4.49
C MET A 4 -1.04 -1.51 3.15
N ILE A 5 -1.51 -0.93 2.05
CA ILE A 5 -1.18 -1.41 0.71
C ILE A 5 -0.27 -0.40 0.03
N ASP A 6 0.91 -0.83 -0.37
CA ASP A 6 1.88 0.03 -1.05
C ASP A 6 1.39 0.44 -2.44
N THR A 7 1.82 1.62 -2.87
CA THR A 7 1.46 2.22 -4.16
C THR A 7 1.63 1.27 -5.34
N ASN A 8 2.76 0.57 -5.42
CA ASN A 8 3.05 -0.29 -6.57
C ASN A 8 2.11 -1.48 -6.66
N VAL A 9 1.67 -2.02 -5.54
CA VAL A 9 0.67 -3.10 -5.52
C VAL A 9 -0.68 -2.59 -6.03
N ILE A 10 -1.08 -1.40 -5.61
CA ILE A 10 -2.32 -0.77 -6.07
C ILE A 10 -2.27 -0.57 -7.59
N ILE A 11 -1.19 0.02 -8.10
CA ILE A 11 -1.03 0.28 -9.54
C ILE A 11 -1.04 -1.03 -10.33
N SER A 12 -0.30 -2.04 -9.88
CA SER A 12 -0.27 -3.35 -10.55
C SER A 12 -1.66 -3.99 -10.57
N ALA A 13 -2.41 -3.88 -9.49
CA ALA A 13 -3.78 -4.40 -9.41
C ALA A 13 -4.71 -3.70 -10.41
N LEU A 14 -4.57 -2.38 -10.55
CA LEU A 14 -5.40 -1.61 -11.47
C LEU A 14 -5.05 -1.91 -12.94
N LEU A 15 -3.77 -2.06 -13.26
CA LEU A 15 -3.31 -2.31 -14.63
C LEU A 15 -3.56 -3.74 -15.09
N SER A 16 -3.55 -4.70 -14.17
CA SER A 16 -3.72 -6.12 -14.47
C SER A 16 -4.83 -6.72 -13.61
N PRO A 17 -6.11 -6.51 -13.97
CA PRO A 17 -7.25 -6.92 -13.13
C PRO A 17 -7.34 -8.43 -12.86
N HIS A 18 -6.69 -9.25 -13.67
CA HIS A 18 -6.67 -10.71 -13.50
C HIS A 18 -5.36 -11.24 -12.93
N GLY A 19 -4.42 -10.34 -12.60
CA GLY A 19 -3.11 -10.71 -12.06
C GLY A 19 -3.15 -11.03 -10.57
N GLN A 20 -2.02 -11.49 -10.04
CA GLN A 20 -1.89 -11.85 -8.63
C GLN A 20 -1.99 -10.64 -7.71
N ALA A 21 -1.43 -9.48 -8.13
CA ALA A 21 -1.55 -8.25 -7.36
C ALA A 21 -3.02 -7.84 -7.17
N ALA A 22 -3.84 -7.98 -8.21
CA ALA A 22 -5.27 -7.70 -8.13
C ALA A 22 -5.96 -8.65 -7.15
N LYS A 23 -5.62 -9.93 -7.17
CA LYS A 23 -6.17 -10.91 -6.23
C LYS A 23 -5.85 -10.54 -4.78
N ALA A 24 -4.61 -10.17 -4.51
CA ALA A 24 -4.19 -9.74 -3.18
C ALA A 24 -4.89 -8.44 -2.77
N PHE A 25 -4.98 -7.50 -3.68
CA PHE A 25 -5.65 -6.22 -3.45
C PHE A 25 -7.11 -6.43 -3.06
N TYR A 26 -7.86 -7.21 -3.83
CA TYR A 26 -9.26 -7.47 -3.52
C TYR A 26 -9.44 -8.30 -2.25
N LYS A 27 -8.52 -9.19 -1.93
CA LYS A 27 -8.53 -9.91 -0.65
C LYS A 27 -8.42 -8.95 0.52
N ALA A 28 -7.53 -7.94 0.41
CA ALA A 28 -7.34 -6.94 1.46
C ALA A 28 -8.56 -6.03 1.65
N LEU A 29 -9.43 -5.89 0.64
CA LEU A 29 -10.63 -5.09 0.74
C LEU A 29 -11.77 -5.80 1.48
N GLN A 30 -11.63 -7.08 1.79
CA GLN A 30 -12.69 -7.90 2.36
C GLN A 30 -12.38 -8.35 3.78
N PRO A 31 -13.41 -8.53 4.64
CA PRO A 31 -13.17 -9.10 5.97
C PRO A 31 -12.43 -10.43 5.89
N PRO A 32 -11.57 -10.75 6.86
CA PRO A 32 -11.31 -10.04 8.10
C PRO A 32 -10.31 -8.88 7.99
N PHE A 33 -9.95 -8.47 6.78
CA PHE A 33 -9.00 -7.40 6.54
C PHE A 33 -9.68 -6.05 6.45
N GLU A 34 -8.97 -5.01 6.89
CA GLU A 34 -9.38 -3.61 6.78
C GLU A 34 -8.29 -2.88 6.00
N PRO A 35 -8.57 -2.43 4.75
CA PRO A 35 -7.56 -1.76 3.93
C PRO A 35 -7.31 -0.34 4.42
N LEU A 36 -6.04 0.02 4.57
CA LEU A 36 -5.60 1.34 4.98
C LEU A 36 -4.93 2.05 3.82
N VAL A 37 -5.08 3.38 3.79
CA VAL A 37 -4.39 4.23 2.84
C VAL A 37 -4.03 5.54 3.54
N CYS A 38 -2.92 6.17 3.12
CA CYS A 38 -2.56 7.52 3.57
C CYS A 38 -2.52 8.47 2.37
N SER A 39 -2.55 9.77 2.65
CA SER A 39 -2.53 10.79 1.59
C SER A 39 -1.32 10.66 0.67
N TYR A 40 -0.16 10.28 1.21
CA TYR A 40 1.04 10.07 0.40
C TYR A 40 0.82 9.01 -0.67
N ILE A 41 0.18 7.90 -0.34
CA ILE A 41 -0.12 6.82 -1.30
C ILE A 41 -1.10 7.31 -2.36
N ILE A 42 -2.15 8.01 -1.95
CA ILE A 42 -3.14 8.56 -2.88
C ILE A 42 -2.46 9.50 -3.88
N ASP A 43 -1.66 10.42 -3.39
CA ASP A 43 -0.94 11.39 -4.23
C ASP A 43 0.04 10.68 -5.17
N GLU A 44 0.74 9.66 -4.70
CA GLU A 44 1.68 8.91 -5.51
C GLU A 44 0.99 8.12 -6.62
N VAL A 45 -0.14 7.49 -6.33
CA VAL A 45 -0.94 6.81 -7.36
C VAL A 45 -1.39 7.80 -8.43
N GLN A 46 -1.97 8.92 -8.01
CA GLN A 46 -2.45 9.96 -8.93
C GLN A 46 -1.31 10.53 -9.79
N ARG A 47 -0.17 10.82 -9.18
CA ARG A 47 1.00 11.36 -9.88
C ARG A 47 1.55 10.38 -10.90
N LYS A 48 1.68 9.10 -10.55
CA LYS A 48 2.20 8.09 -11.47
C LYS A 48 1.28 7.88 -12.67
N PHE A 49 -0.03 7.91 -12.47
CA PHE A 49 -0.98 7.86 -13.59
C PHE A 49 -0.86 9.09 -14.48
N ALA A 50 -0.76 10.29 -13.90
CA ALA A 50 -0.63 11.52 -14.68
C ALA A 50 0.67 11.57 -15.48
N GLU A 51 1.78 11.15 -14.90
CA GLU A 51 3.11 11.28 -15.52
C GLU A 51 3.46 10.15 -16.47
N LYS A 52 3.03 8.92 -16.19
CA LYS A 52 3.52 7.73 -16.92
C LYS A 52 2.41 6.86 -17.50
N LEU A 53 1.19 7.01 -17.03
CA LEU A 53 0.09 6.10 -17.34
C LEU A 53 -1.15 6.86 -17.84
N ALA A 54 -0.95 7.98 -18.54
CA ALA A 54 -2.04 8.82 -19.01
C ALA A 54 -3.03 8.06 -19.91
N ALA A 55 -2.55 7.05 -20.66
CA ALA A 55 -3.41 6.21 -21.49
C ALA A 55 -4.34 5.30 -20.66
N HIS A 56 -4.11 5.17 -19.35
CA HIS A 56 -4.88 4.33 -18.45
C HIS A 56 -5.74 5.14 -17.46
N ALA A 57 -6.13 6.36 -17.83
CA ALA A 57 -6.90 7.25 -16.94
C ALA A 57 -8.17 6.62 -16.37
N SER A 58 -8.82 5.73 -17.13
CA SER A 58 -10.01 5.00 -16.64
C SER A 58 -9.70 4.11 -15.44
N LYS A 59 -8.48 3.58 -15.36
CA LYS A 59 -8.02 2.76 -14.23
C LYS A 59 -7.87 3.61 -12.97
N LEU A 60 -7.37 4.83 -13.12
CA LEU A 60 -7.30 5.78 -12.01
C LEU A 60 -8.70 6.13 -11.48
N CYS A 61 -9.67 6.37 -12.36
CA CYS A 61 -11.06 6.64 -11.97
C CYS A 61 -11.61 5.47 -11.14
N ARG A 62 -11.30 4.24 -11.52
CA ARG A 62 -11.73 3.06 -10.78
C ARG A 62 -11.13 3.06 -9.36
N PHE A 63 -9.87 3.42 -9.21
CA PHE A 63 -9.25 3.55 -7.90
C PHE A 63 -9.97 4.61 -7.05
N GLU A 64 -10.26 5.77 -7.64
CA GLU A 64 -10.98 6.85 -6.94
C GLU A 64 -12.37 6.41 -6.50
N ASP A 65 -13.06 5.59 -7.30
CA ASP A 65 -14.39 5.07 -6.97
C ASP A 65 -14.36 4.09 -5.78
N ILE A 66 -13.27 3.36 -5.59
CA ILE A 66 -13.15 2.41 -4.47
C ILE A 66 -12.46 2.98 -3.24
N LEU A 67 -11.91 4.19 -3.31
CA LEU A 67 -11.28 4.84 -2.17
C LEU A 67 -12.14 4.88 -0.90
N PRO A 68 -13.47 5.08 -0.98
CA PRO A 68 -14.32 5.05 0.22
C PRO A 68 -14.30 3.72 0.98
N LEU A 69 -13.84 2.63 0.37
CA LEU A 69 -13.69 1.34 1.04
C LEU A 69 -12.46 1.29 1.93
N PHE A 70 -11.51 2.20 1.72
CA PHE A 70 -10.29 2.30 2.52
C PHE A 70 -10.51 3.18 3.74
N ARG A 71 -9.78 2.86 4.79
CA ARG A 71 -9.67 3.77 5.92
C ARG A 71 -8.47 4.69 5.68
N LEU A 72 -8.73 6.00 5.60
CA LEU A 72 -7.68 6.99 5.49
C LEU A 72 -7.02 7.18 6.85
N VAL A 73 -5.72 6.95 6.92
CA VAL A 73 -4.94 7.14 8.15
C VAL A 73 -3.98 8.30 8.00
N PRO A 74 -3.72 9.05 9.09
CA PRO A 74 -2.82 10.19 9.01
C PRO A 74 -1.37 9.74 8.84
N MET A 75 -0.58 10.58 8.17
CA MET A 75 0.86 10.45 8.11
C MET A 75 1.45 11.42 9.14
N PRO A 76 2.08 10.92 10.23
CA PRO A 76 2.66 11.80 11.22
C PRO A 76 3.74 12.70 10.63
N ALA A 77 3.81 13.94 11.10
CA ALA A 77 4.84 14.90 10.66
C ALA A 77 6.22 14.55 11.22
N GLU A 78 6.25 13.85 12.37
CA GLU A 78 7.47 13.47 13.05
C GLU A 78 7.77 12.00 12.84
N THR A 79 9.07 11.64 12.97
CA THR A 79 9.51 10.25 12.86
C THR A 79 8.87 9.39 13.95
N VAL A 80 8.58 8.13 13.61
CA VAL A 80 8.07 7.14 14.55
C VAL A 80 9.09 6.01 14.72
N GLU A 81 8.96 5.29 15.83
CA GLU A 81 9.84 4.16 16.11
C GLU A 81 9.72 3.10 15.02
N GLY A 82 10.86 2.60 14.54
CA GLY A 82 10.93 1.54 13.53
C GLY A 82 11.17 2.03 12.11
N GLU A 83 10.91 3.30 11.78
CA GLU A 83 11.09 3.77 10.39
C GLU A 83 12.56 3.82 9.96
N MET A 84 13.50 3.83 10.90
CA MET A 84 14.94 3.82 10.62
C MET A 84 15.41 2.55 9.91
N PHE A 85 14.61 1.49 9.89
CA PHE A 85 14.96 0.23 9.25
C PHE A 85 14.74 0.25 7.73
N ILE A 86 14.19 1.34 7.19
CA ILE A 86 13.97 1.51 5.76
C ILE A 86 15.14 2.27 5.15
N ARG A 87 15.71 1.72 4.06
CA ARG A 87 16.84 2.33 3.35
C ARG A 87 16.42 3.43 2.38
N ASP A 88 15.29 3.27 1.71
CA ASP A 88 14.80 4.26 0.76
C ASP A 88 13.93 5.30 1.48
N ILE A 89 14.39 6.55 1.47
CA ILE A 89 13.68 7.67 2.11
C ILE A 89 12.27 7.87 1.53
N LYS A 90 12.04 7.47 0.29
CA LYS A 90 10.71 7.58 -0.36
C LYS A 90 9.69 6.64 0.28
N ASP A 91 10.14 5.56 0.89
CA ASP A 91 9.26 4.58 1.54
C ASP A 91 8.92 4.96 2.98
N MET A 92 9.66 5.90 3.57
CA MET A 92 9.45 6.31 4.96
C MET A 92 8.04 6.82 5.25
N PRO A 93 7.40 7.66 4.39
CA PRO A 93 6.05 8.13 4.68
C PRO A 93 5.03 7.00 4.80
N ILE A 94 5.16 5.96 3.97
CA ILE A 94 4.27 4.81 3.98
C ILE A 94 4.48 4.01 5.27
N LEU A 95 5.73 3.70 5.61
CA LEU A 95 6.05 2.98 6.84
C LEU A 95 5.62 3.75 8.07
N ARG A 96 5.87 5.06 8.10
CA ARG A 96 5.47 5.93 9.21
C ARG A 96 3.97 5.89 9.44
N SER A 97 3.18 5.98 8.38
CA SER A 97 1.73 5.90 8.45
C SER A 97 1.26 4.52 8.93
N ALA A 98 1.89 3.45 8.43
CA ALA A 98 1.55 2.09 8.82
C ALA A 98 1.85 1.84 10.30
N LEU A 99 2.99 2.31 10.79
CA LEU A 99 3.37 2.18 12.21
C LEU A 99 2.42 2.96 13.11
N ALA A 100 2.11 4.21 12.74
CA ALA A 100 1.24 5.06 13.52
C ALA A 100 -0.19 4.54 13.59
N ALA A 101 -0.65 3.89 12.53
CA ALA A 101 -1.99 3.31 12.47
C ALA A 101 -2.10 1.94 13.15
N GLY A 102 -0.97 1.37 13.58
CA GLY A 102 -0.95 0.03 14.18
C GLY A 102 -1.30 -1.05 13.18
N SER A 103 -0.83 -0.93 11.93
CA SER A 103 -1.10 -1.89 10.87
C SER A 103 -0.57 -3.28 11.24
N ASP A 104 -1.34 -4.31 10.92
CA ASP A 104 -0.91 -5.69 11.11
C ASP A 104 -0.01 -6.14 9.96
N TYR A 105 -0.33 -5.70 8.74
CA TYR A 105 0.41 -6.04 7.53
C TYR A 105 0.73 -4.79 6.72
N LEU A 106 1.87 -4.83 6.04
CA LEU A 106 2.19 -3.93 4.93
C LEU A 106 2.39 -4.81 3.69
N LEU A 107 1.46 -4.69 2.74
CA LEU A 107 1.48 -5.44 1.49
C LEU A 107 2.27 -4.66 0.45
N THR A 108 3.39 -5.21 0.02
CA THR A 108 4.32 -4.52 -0.87
C THR A 108 5.07 -5.49 -1.78
N GLY A 109 5.53 -5.00 -2.93
CA GLY A 109 6.47 -5.72 -3.79
C GLY A 109 7.89 -5.15 -3.73
N ASP A 110 8.10 -4.12 -2.89
CA ASP A 110 9.39 -3.43 -2.82
C ASP A 110 10.37 -4.21 -1.95
N LYS A 111 11.54 -4.50 -2.53
CA LYS A 111 12.60 -5.23 -1.84
C LYS A 111 13.11 -4.50 -0.60
N ASP A 112 13.15 -3.19 -0.62
CA ASP A 112 13.61 -2.41 0.53
C ASP A 112 12.72 -2.64 1.75
N PHE A 113 11.41 -2.79 1.57
CA PHE A 113 10.53 -3.20 2.64
C PHE A 113 10.70 -4.67 3.01
N LEU A 114 10.72 -5.55 2.01
CA LEU A 114 10.78 -7.01 2.23
C LEU A 114 12.07 -7.46 2.90
N GLU A 115 13.17 -6.75 2.67
CA GLU A 115 14.47 -7.05 3.25
C GLU A 115 14.72 -6.31 4.58
N ALA A 116 13.84 -5.39 4.96
CA ALA A 116 13.98 -4.63 6.20
C ALA A 116 13.67 -5.50 7.40
N ASP A 117 14.41 -5.30 8.50
CA ASP A 117 14.18 -6.02 9.76
C ASP A 117 13.06 -5.32 10.56
N ILE A 118 11.85 -5.43 10.05
CA ILE A 118 10.66 -4.85 10.66
C ILE A 118 9.73 -5.99 11.09
N LYS A 119 9.40 -6.02 12.36
CA LYS A 119 8.54 -7.09 12.92
C LYS A 119 7.06 -6.73 12.86
N LYS A 120 6.73 -5.47 13.05
CA LYS A 120 5.37 -4.97 12.97
C LYS A 120 5.36 -3.56 12.34
N PRO A 121 4.57 -3.33 11.27
CA PRO A 121 3.69 -4.32 10.63
C PRO A 121 4.50 -5.47 10.02
N GLN A 122 3.87 -6.63 9.88
CA GLN A 122 4.49 -7.73 9.15
C GLN A 122 4.52 -7.36 7.66
N ILE A 123 5.71 -7.34 7.09
CA ILE A 123 5.89 -7.01 5.68
C ILE A 123 5.63 -8.27 4.86
N VAL A 124 4.70 -8.19 3.92
CA VAL A 124 4.31 -9.35 3.10
C VAL A 124 4.30 -8.99 1.62
N SER A 125 4.79 -9.91 0.81
CA SER A 125 4.66 -9.83 -0.64
C SER A 125 3.24 -10.24 -1.07
N VAL A 126 2.93 -10.02 -2.34
CA VAL A 126 1.65 -10.47 -2.92
C VAL A 126 1.47 -11.98 -2.70
N ALA A 127 2.49 -12.79 -3.01
CA ALA A 127 2.42 -14.23 -2.84
C ALA A 127 2.22 -14.63 -1.38
N GLN A 128 2.94 -14.00 -0.47
CA GLN A 128 2.81 -14.28 0.96
C GLN A 128 1.42 -13.91 1.49
N PHE A 129 0.89 -12.78 1.06
CA PHE A 129 -0.45 -12.35 1.48
C PHE A 129 -1.53 -13.28 0.98
N LEU A 130 -1.41 -13.77 -0.26
CA LEU A 130 -2.36 -14.70 -0.83
C LEU A 130 -2.35 -16.07 -0.12
N ALA A 131 -1.24 -16.41 0.54
CA ALA A 131 -1.11 -17.65 1.30
C ALA A 131 -1.66 -17.56 2.73
N ILE A 132 -2.04 -16.38 3.17
CA ILE A 132 -2.62 -16.19 4.53
C ILE A 132 -4.03 -16.73 4.65
#